data_4452ce2e378e3785d633457c16b758cf
#
_entry.id   4452ce2e378e3785d633457c16b758cf
#
_cell.length_a   1.000
_cell.length_b   1.000
_cell.length_c   1.000
_cell.angle_alpha   90.00
_cell.angle_beta   90.00
_cell.angle_gamma   90.00
#
_symmetry.space_group_name_H-M   'P 1'
#
loop_
_entity.id
_entity.type
_entity.pdbx_description
1 polymer ?
#
loop_
_entity_poly.entity_id
_entity_poly.type
_entity_poly.pdbx_seq_one_letter_code
_entity_poly.pdbx_strand_id
1 'polypeptide(L)'
;MRIRRVTYDLGNVIERQEYLDGRYGAPGEKRAKKKKATPEEVEQVNQWTRERKARHRLRMYFKVNDYFFTLTYPKEERPADMKQAVKDFEDFYKYCKKEYRKRGEELRW
;
A
#
# COMPACT_ATOMS: atom_id res chain seq x y z
N MET A 1 -0.84 11.59 28.17
CA MET A 1 -1.08 11.15 26.76
C MET A 1 -1.30 12.36 25.89
N ARG A 2 -0.66 12.38 24.75
CA ARG A 2 -0.89 13.41 23.75
C ARG A 2 -1.65 12.84 22.57
N ILE A 3 -2.59 13.63 22.05
CA ILE A 3 -3.21 13.34 20.76
C ILE A 3 -2.23 13.81 19.68
N ARG A 4 -1.83 12.88 18.82
CA ARG A 4 -0.99 13.19 17.67
C ARG A 4 -1.86 13.21 16.42
N ARG A 5 -1.68 14.25 15.61
CA ARG A 5 -2.34 14.41 14.31
C ARG A 5 -1.32 14.30 13.22
N VAL A 6 -1.62 13.50 12.22
CA VAL A 6 -0.81 13.39 11.01
C VAL A 6 -1.72 13.63 9.82
N THR A 7 -1.33 14.55 8.96
CA THR A 7 -2.10 14.90 7.76
C THR A 7 -1.30 14.49 6.53
N TYR A 8 -1.96 13.78 5.61
CA TYR A 8 -1.41 13.38 4.33
C TYR A 8 -2.18 14.10 3.22
N ASP A 9 -1.47 14.90 2.43
CA ASP A 9 -2.03 15.50 1.22
C ASP A 9 -1.81 14.54 0.05
N LEU A 10 -2.91 13.96 -0.44
CA LEU A 10 -2.91 12.98 -1.53
C LEU A 10 -3.38 13.58 -2.86
N GLY A 11 -3.34 14.89 -2.99
CA GLY A 11 -3.81 15.62 -4.16
C GLY A 11 -5.29 15.97 -4.06
N ASN A 12 -6.18 15.10 -4.53
CA ASN A 12 -7.63 15.32 -4.47
C ASN A 12 -8.25 14.99 -3.11
N VAL A 13 -7.52 14.33 -2.24
CA VAL A 13 -7.98 13.87 -0.92
C VAL A 13 -6.94 14.23 0.13
N ILE A 14 -7.40 14.71 1.26
CA ILE A 14 -6.58 14.91 2.46
C ILE A 14 -7.00 13.86 3.48
N GLU A 15 -6.06 13.03 3.91
CA GLU A 15 -6.28 12.05 4.96
C GLU A 15 -5.67 12.55 6.28
N ARG A 16 -6.47 12.61 7.32
CA ARG A 16 -6.03 12.97 8.66
C ARG A 16 -6.18 11.78 9.59
N GLN A 17 -5.11 11.47 10.30
CA GLN A 17 -5.10 10.45 11.33
C GLN A 17 -4.86 11.09 12.69
N GLU A 18 -5.68 10.72 13.66
CA GLU A 18 -5.51 11.14 15.06
C GLU A 18 -5.35 9.90 15.93
N TYR A 19 -4.37 9.89 16.77
CA TYR A 19 -4.14 8.77 17.68
C TYR A 19 -3.49 9.24 18.98
N LEU A 20 -3.69 8.44 20.01
CA LEU A 20 -3.05 8.67 21.31
C LEU A 20 -1.60 8.18 21.24
N ASP A 21 -0.66 9.09 21.43
CA ASP A 21 0.76 8.75 21.51
C ASP A 21 1.17 8.59 22.97
N GLY A 22 1.18 7.35 23.44
CA GLY A 22 1.58 6.99 24.80
C GLY A 22 3.08 7.10 25.08
N ARG A 23 3.89 7.43 24.06
CA ARG A 23 5.34 7.59 24.23
C ARG A 23 5.74 8.91 24.85
N TYR A 24 4.84 9.87 24.86
CA TYR A 24 5.06 11.19 25.42
C TYR A 24 4.15 11.37 26.62
N GLY A 25 4.73 11.51 27.79
CA GLY A 25 4.04 11.89 29.02
C GLY A 25 3.60 13.35 29.00
N ALA A 26 3.08 13.83 30.12
CA ALA A 26 2.80 15.24 30.34
C ALA A 26 4.08 16.07 30.25
N PRO A 27 3.99 17.42 30.03
CA PRO A 27 5.15 18.28 30.05
C PRO A 27 5.93 18.10 31.36
N GLY A 28 7.22 17.78 31.27
CA GLY A 28 8.09 17.52 32.42
C GLY A 28 8.23 16.04 32.81
N GLU A 29 7.44 15.15 32.29
CA GLU A 29 7.61 13.71 32.52
C GLU A 29 8.74 13.12 31.65
N LYS A 30 9.52 12.22 32.25
CA LYS A 30 10.55 11.48 31.53
C LYS A 30 9.89 10.49 30.57
N ARG A 31 10.47 10.37 29.38
CA ARG A 31 10.07 9.38 28.40
C ARG A 31 10.17 7.98 29.01
N ALA A 32 9.11 7.18 28.87
CA ALA A 32 9.12 5.79 29.29
C ALA A 32 10.24 5.00 28.58
N LYS A 33 10.84 4.02 29.29
CA LYS A 33 11.85 3.14 28.69
C LYS A 33 11.24 2.40 27.50
N LYS A 34 11.98 2.42 26.40
CA LYS A 34 11.57 1.72 25.18
C LYS A 34 11.53 0.22 25.44
N LYS A 35 10.33 -0.37 25.39
CA LYS A 35 10.17 -1.82 25.45
C LYS A 35 10.52 -2.42 24.08
N LYS A 36 11.26 -3.51 24.08
CA LYS A 36 11.57 -4.23 22.83
C LYS A 36 10.27 -4.86 22.30
N ALA A 37 9.92 -4.53 21.06
CA ALA A 37 8.73 -5.10 20.41
C ALA A 37 8.93 -6.59 20.13
N THR A 38 7.85 -7.36 20.25
CA THR A 38 7.84 -8.78 19.82
C THR A 38 7.82 -8.89 18.30
N PRO A 39 8.24 -10.03 17.72
CA PRO A 39 8.14 -10.24 16.27
C PRO A 39 6.72 -10.06 15.73
N GLU A 40 5.71 -10.47 16.48
CA GLU A 40 4.29 -10.34 16.12
C GLU A 40 3.85 -8.86 16.09
N GLU A 41 4.26 -8.08 17.07
CA GLU A 41 4.00 -6.64 17.11
C GLU A 41 4.67 -5.91 15.94
N VAL A 42 5.89 -6.30 15.59
CA VAL A 42 6.61 -5.75 14.43
C VAL A 42 5.89 -6.08 13.14
N GLU A 43 5.46 -7.34 12.96
CA GLU A 43 4.73 -7.75 11.75
C GLU A 43 3.39 -7.03 11.63
N GLN A 44 2.66 -6.84 12.74
CA GLN A 44 1.42 -6.07 12.76
C GLN A 44 1.62 -4.63 12.29
N VAL A 45 2.67 -3.97 12.78
CA VAL A 45 3.00 -2.59 12.38
C VAL A 45 3.42 -2.54 10.90
N ASN A 46 4.17 -3.52 10.43
CA ASN A 46 4.57 -3.64 9.03
C ASN A 46 3.36 -3.82 8.12
N GLN A 47 2.39 -4.64 8.53
CA GLN A 47 1.15 -4.85 7.79
C GLN A 47 0.34 -3.54 7.70
N TRP A 48 0.12 -2.84 8.80
CA TRP A 48 -0.55 -1.54 8.79
C TRP A 48 0.14 -0.51 7.89
N THR A 49 1.47 -0.52 7.91
CA THR A 49 2.25 0.37 7.05
C THR A 49 2.07 0.04 5.57
N ARG A 50 2.07 -1.24 5.21
CA ARG A 50 1.81 -1.70 3.82
C ARG A 50 0.42 -1.32 3.35
N GLU A 51 -0.59 -1.56 4.17
CA GLU A 51 -1.99 -1.20 3.89
C GLU A 51 -2.17 0.30 3.71
N ARG A 52 -1.58 1.10 4.59
CA ARG A 52 -1.61 2.57 4.48
C ARG A 52 -0.96 3.04 3.19
N LYS A 53 0.22 2.54 2.87
CA LYS A 53 0.93 2.92 1.63
C LYS A 53 0.14 2.54 0.38
N ALA A 54 -0.47 1.36 0.36
CA ALA A 54 -1.32 0.92 -0.74
C ALA A 54 -2.55 1.83 -0.89
N ARG A 55 -3.23 2.14 0.20
CA ARG A 55 -4.37 3.06 0.20
C ARG A 55 -3.99 4.46 -0.30
N HIS A 56 -2.85 5.00 0.16
CA HIS A 56 -2.37 6.31 -0.28
C HIS A 56 -2.05 6.32 -1.78
N ARG A 57 -1.42 5.29 -2.30
CA ARG A 57 -1.14 5.17 -3.74
C ARG A 57 -2.42 5.13 -4.56
N LEU A 58 -3.41 4.34 -4.15
CA LEU A 58 -4.70 4.29 -4.82
C LEU A 58 -5.38 5.66 -4.84
N ARG A 59 -5.39 6.37 -3.73
CA ARG A 59 -6.01 7.69 -3.63
C ARG A 59 -5.27 8.76 -4.43
N MET A 60 -3.94 8.67 -4.53
CA MET A 60 -3.14 9.63 -5.29
C MET A 60 -3.24 9.43 -6.80
N TYR A 61 -3.22 8.20 -7.25
CA TYR A 61 -3.02 7.87 -8.67
C TYR A 61 -4.26 7.31 -9.35
N PHE A 62 -5.16 6.70 -8.61
CA PHE A 62 -6.40 6.17 -9.16
C PHE A 62 -7.44 7.28 -9.33
N LYS A 63 -7.89 7.49 -10.56
CA LYS A 63 -8.81 8.58 -10.93
C LYS A 63 -10.12 8.03 -11.47
N VAL A 64 -11.11 8.91 -11.60
CA VAL A 64 -12.37 8.59 -12.28
C VAL A 64 -12.06 8.10 -13.70
N ASN A 65 -12.71 7.03 -14.12
CA ASN A 65 -12.51 6.29 -15.37
C ASN A 65 -11.26 5.40 -15.43
N ASP A 66 -10.49 5.30 -14.37
CA ASP A 66 -9.48 4.26 -14.28
C ASP A 66 -10.12 2.91 -13.98
N TYR A 67 -9.46 1.83 -14.40
CA TYR A 67 -9.95 0.48 -14.22
C TYR A 67 -9.14 -0.27 -13.16
N PHE A 68 -9.85 -1.04 -12.36
CA PHE A 68 -9.24 -1.98 -11.43
C PHE A 68 -9.52 -3.39 -11.89
N PHE A 69 -8.47 -4.15 -12.18
CA PHE A 69 -8.58 -5.53 -12.64
C PHE A 69 -8.07 -6.52 -11.61
N THR A 70 -8.78 -7.60 -11.44
CA THR A 70 -8.30 -8.76 -10.71
C THR A 70 -8.04 -9.89 -11.68
N LEU A 71 -6.80 -10.33 -11.75
CA LEU A 71 -6.38 -11.45 -12.60
C LEU A 71 -6.33 -12.70 -11.75
N THR A 72 -6.96 -13.77 -12.25
CA THR A 72 -6.99 -15.05 -11.57
C THR A 72 -6.53 -16.15 -12.52
N TYR A 73 -6.03 -17.25 -11.94
CA TYR A 73 -5.69 -18.45 -12.70
C TYR A 73 -6.85 -19.45 -12.71
N PRO A 74 -7.03 -20.19 -13.81
CA PRO A 74 -7.81 -21.41 -13.75
C PRO A 74 -7.25 -22.35 -12.69
N LYS A 75 -8.13 -23.11 -12.06
CA LYS A 75 -7.77 -23.99 -10.93
C LYS A 75 -6.62 -24.96 -11.26
N GLU A 76 -6.56 -25.40 -12.50
CA GLU A 76 -5.60 -26.38 -13.04
C GLU A 76 -4.26 -25.75 -13.43
N GLU A 77 -4.20 -24.43 -13.65
CA GLU A 77 -3.02 -23.69 -14.10
C GLU A 77 -2.40 -22.79 -13.04
N ARG A 78 -2.73 -23.02 -11.78
CA ARG A 78 -2.17 -22.23 -10.69
C ARG A 78 -0.67 -22.42 -10.57
N PRO A 79 0.12 -21.34 -10.52
CA PRO A 79 1.57 -21.43 -10.36
C PRO A 79 1.93 -22.04 -9.00
N ALA A 80 3.07 -22.74 -8.97
CA ALA A 80 3.56 -23.39 -7.76
C ALA A 80 4.04 -22.40 -6.70
N ASP A 81 4.52 -21.23 -7.12
CA ASP A 81 5.03 -20.17 -6.24
C ASP A 81 4.66 -18.77 -6.71
N MET A 82 4.90 -17.79 -5.85
CA MET A 82 4.62 -16.38 -6.14
C MET A 82 5.56 -15.81 -7.23
N LYS A 83 6.77 -16.32 -7.36
CA LYS A 83 7.72 -15.86 -8.39
C LYS A 83 7.20 -16.12 -9.79
N GLN A 84 6.62 -17.29 -10.01
CA GLN A 84 6.01 -17.64 -11.29
C GLN A 84 4.79 -16.76 -11.58
N ALA A 85 3.98 -16.49 -10.56
CA ALA A 85 2.83 -15.59 -10.70
C ALA A 85 3.24 -14.17 -11.08
N VAL A 86 4.28 -13.64 -10.47
CA VAL A 86 4.83 -12.30 -10.80
C VAL A 86 5.36 -12.28 -12.23
N LYS A 87 6.07 -13.31 -12.66
CA LYS A 87 6.58 -13.43 -14.04
C LYS A 87 5.45 -13.48 -15.06
N ASP A 88 4.41 -14.26 -14.80
CA ASP A 88 3.25 -14.36 -15.67
C ASP A 88 2.53 -13.01 -15.80
N PHE A 89 2.42 -12.26 -14.69
CA PHE A 89 1.87 -10.92 -14.70
C PHE A 89 2.74 -9.94 -15.50
N GLU A 90 4.05 -9.98 -15.34
CA GLU A 90 4.97 -9.14 -16.11
C GLU A 90 4.89 -9.41 -17.60
N ASP A 91 4.80 -10.67 -18.00
CA ASP A 91 4.66 -11.08 -19.41
C ASP A 91 3.31 -10.61 -19.97
N PHE A 92 2.23 -10.75 -19.21
CA PHE A 92 0.92 -10.22 -19.57
C PHE A 92 0.93 -8.71 -19.71
N TYR A 93 1.56 -8.00 -18.80
CA TYR A 93 1.69 -6.55 -18.84
C TYR A 93 2.47 -6.07 -20.07
N LYS A 94 3.58 -6.74 -20.41
CA LYS A 94 4.34 -6.45 -21.64
C LYS A 94 3.49 -6.67 -22.90
N TYR A 95 2.71 -7.71 -22.93
CA TYR A 95 1.77 -7.96 -24.02
C TYR A 95 0.74 -6.84 -24.15
N CYS A 96 0.10 -6.45 -23.07
CA CYS A 96 -0.86 -5.35 -23.06
C CYS A 96 -0.22 -4.03 -23.51
N LYS A 97 0.97 -3.73 -23.03
CA LYS A 97 1.73 -2.54 -23.40
C LYS A 97 2.03 -2.49 -24.90
N LYS A 98 2.39 -3.62 -25.49
CA LYS A 98 2.62 -3.77 -26.93
C LYS A 98 1.34 -3.52 -27.73
N GLU A 99 0.21 -4.09 -27.33
CA GLU A 99 -1.09 -3.92 -27.98
C GLU A 99 -1.58 -2.46 -27.92
N TYR A 100 -1.40 -1.79 -26.78
CA TYR A 100 -1.73 -0.36 -26.66
C TYR A 100 -0.87 0.52 -27.56
N ARG A 101 0.41 0.22 -27.72
CA ARG A 101 1.29 0.93 -28.66
C ARG A 101 0.84 0.79 -30.11
N LYS A 102 0.38 -0.39 -30.52
CA LYS A 102 -0.17 -0.60 -31.87
C LYS A 102 -1.38 0.26 -32.15
N ARG A 103 -2.15 0.63 -31.12
CA ARG A 103 -3.30 1.52 -31.22
C ARG A 103 -2.96 3.01 -31.07
N GLY A 104 -1.68 3.35 -30.89
CA GLY A 104 -1.23 4.72 -30.66
C GLY A 104 -1.49 5.23 -29.25
N GLU A 105 -1.78 4.36 -28.31
CA GLU A 105 -2.06 4.67 -26.92
C GLU A 105 -0.93 4.20 -26.00
N GLU A 106 -0.80 4.85 -24.84
CA GLU A 106 0.15 4.48 -23.80
C GLU A 106 -0.58 3.85 -22.64
N LEU A 107 -0.19 2.62 -22.26
CA LEU A 107 -0.70 1.95 -21.06
C LEU A 107 0.07 2.45 -19.84
N ARG A 108 -0.65 3.07 -18.91
CA ARG A 108 -0.14 3.49 -17.59
C ARG A 108 -0.74 2.64 -16.49
N TRP A 109 0.07 2.29 -15.54
CA TRP A 109 -0.37 1.56 -14.36
C TRP A 109 0.37 2.00 -13.10
#